data_efc20bd5d23fcd24e0ebb33a93be16c3
#
_entry.id   efc20bd5d23fcd24e0ebb33a93be16c3
#
_cell.length_a   1.000
_cell.length_b   1.000
_cell.length_c   1.000
_cell.angle_alpha   90.00
_cell.angle_beta   90.00
_cell.angle_gamma   90.00
#
_symmetry.space_group_name_H-M   'P 1'
#
loop_
_entity.id
_entity.type
_entity.pdbx_description
1 polymer ?
#
loop_
_entity_poly.entity_id
_entity_poly.type
_entity_poly.pdbx_seq_one_letter_code
_entity_poly.pdbx_strand_id
1 'polypeptide(L)'
;MATLLKRSQIQAFLNTAGKGEEPTYKIVGNYMPSGNYEYNPQTTTETYIVNDNATSTLDSYQIAFDGEMKCAKGDAVFDYIDGLRYNVAVGDDAVSEVVLVDTYEQKGSGSGYRAQKFACTVSINSFGGDGGQTPTISFNIAVNGDPVQGTATISAGTCTFTAGV
;
A
#
# COMPACT_ATOMS: atom_id res chain seq x y z
N MET A 1 -29.08 2.70 9.01
CA MET A 1 -29.02 1.49 8.17
C MET A 1 -27.59 1.30 7.68
N ALA A 2 -27.06 0.08 7.72
CA ALA A 2 -25.72 -0.21 7.25
C ALA A 2 -25.67 -0.21 5.72
N THR A 3 -24.59 0.31 5.15
CA THR A 3 -24.35 0.33 3.71
C THR A 3 -23.11 -0.48 3.39
N LEU A 4 -23.21 -1.37 2.41
CA LEU A 4 -22.06 -2.17 1.97
C LEU A 4 -21.07 -1.29 1.21
N LEU A 5 -19.80 -1.45 1.56
CA LEU A 5 -18.71 -0.74 0.89
C LEU A 5 -18.38 -1.39 -0.47
N LYS A 6 -17.84 -0.58 -1.37
CA LYS A 6 -17.27 -1.04 -2.64
C LYS A 6 -15.74 -1.11 -2.51
N ARG A 7 -15.12 -2.07 -3.18
CA ARG A 7 -13.65 -2.22 -3.19
C ARG A 7 -12.95 -0.92 -3.65
N SER A 8 -13.56 -0.19 -4.58
CA SER A 8 -13.04 1.07 -5.11
C SER A 8 -12.97 2.20 -4.07
N GLN A 9 -13.61 2.03 -2.92
CA GLN A 9 -13.56 3.01 -1.82
C GLN A 9 -12.34 2.82 -0.90
N ILE A 10 -11.56 1.77 -1.13
CA ILE A 10 -10.32 1.49 -0.41
C ILE A 10 -9.19 1.63 -1.42
N GLN A 11 -8.38 2.67 -1.30
CA GLN A 11 -7.39 3.04 -2.31
C GLN A 11 -6.00 3.14 -1.70
N ALA A 12 -4.99 2.80 -2.48
CA ALA A 12 -3.60 2.98 -2.13
C ALA A 12 -2.94 3.90 -3.16
N PHE A 13 -2.04 4.75 -2.68
CA PHE A 13 -1.26 5.67 -3.50
C PHE A 13 0.21 5.50 -3.17
N LEU A 14 1.00 5.19 -4.17
CA LEU A 14 2.45 5.01 -4.03
C LEU A 14 3.19 6.27 -4.46
N ASN A 15 4.18 6.68 -3.68
CA ASN A 15 5.08 7.75 -4.09
C ASN A 15 5.94 7.27 -5.27
N THR A 16 5.73 7.89 -6.42
CA THR A 16 6.45 7.58 -7.65
C THR A 16 7.53 8.60 -8.00
N ALA A 17 7.75 9.60 -7.14
CA ALA A 17 8.82 10.57 -7.31
C ALA A 17 10.19 9.94 -7.09
N GLY A 18 11.20 10.50 -7.72
CA GLY A 18 12.58 10.11 -7.51
C GLY A 18 13.05 10.37 -6.09
N LYS A 19 14.12 9.71 -5.70
CA LYS A 19 14.74 9.88 -4.38
C LYS A 19 15.21 11.33 -4.21
N GLY A 20 14.74 11.97 -3.14
CA GLY A 20 15.05 13.37 -2.85
C GLY A 20 14.18 14.40 -3.56
N GLU A 21 13.21 13.96 -4.35
CA GLU A 21 12.21 14.82 -4.99
C GLU A 21 10.97 14.99 -4.12
N GLU A 22 10.15 15.99 -4.43
CA GLU A 22 8.87 16.19 -3.76
C GLU A 22 7.96 14.98 -3.99
N PRO A 23 7.38 14.39 -2.94
CA PRO A 23 6.55 13.19 -3.09
C PRO A 23 5.36 13.41 -4.03
N THR A 24 5.15 12.45 -4.93
CA THR A 24 4.01 12.41 -5.83
C THR A 24 3.30 11.08 -5.67
N TYR A 25 2.15 11.08 -5.03
CA TYR A 25 1.38 9.87 -4.73
C TYR A 25 0.41 9.57 -5.86
N LYS A 26 0.63 8.46 -6.56
CA LYS A 26 -0.20 8.00 -7.68
C LYS A 26 -0.96 6.74 -7.29
N ILE A 27 -2.18 6.60 -7.81
CA ILE A 27 -3.05 5.48 -7.46
C ILE A 27 -2.46 4.14 -7.90
N VAL A 28 -2.46 3.20 -6.96
CA VAL A 28 -2.13 1.79 -7.20
C VAL A 28 -3.43 1.04 -7.43
N GLY A 29 -3.59 0.42 -8.58
CA GLY A 29 -4.80 -0.35 -8.86
C GLY A 29 -5.26 -0.29 -10.31
N ASN A 30 -4.77 0.66 -11.08
CA ASN A 30 -4.98 0.65 -12.53
C ASN A 30 -4.37 -0.62 -13.12
N TYR A 31 -5.13 -1.30 -13.97
CA TYR A 31 -4.71 -2.55 -14.60
C TYR A 31 -4.49 -3.72 -13.62
N MET A 32 -5.03 -3.61 -12.39
CA MET A 32 -4.96 -4.64 -11.36
C MET A 32 -6.36 -5.18 -11.06
N PRO A 33 -6.64 -6.45 -11.40
CA PRO A 33 -7.96 -7.02 -11.12
C PRO A 33 -8.20 -7.32 -9.64
N SER A 34 -7.13 -7.50 -8.86
CA SER A 34 -7.24 -7.80 -7.43
C SER A 34 -6.04 -7.28 -6.65
N GLY A 35 -6.22 -7.13 -5.36
CA GLY A 35 -5.16 -6.73 -4.43
C GLY A 35 -5.72 -6.64 -3.01
N ASN A 36 -4.98 -7.16 -2.05
CA ASN A 36 -5.35 -7.18 -0.64
C ASN A 36 -4.27 -6.54 0.23
N TYR A 37 -4.71 -5.92 1.31
CA TYR A 37 -3.81 -5.54 2.40
C TYR A 37 -3.76 -6.71 3.39
N GLU A 38 -2.59 -7.34 3.53
CA GLU A 38 -2.35 -8.40 4.49
C GLU A 38 -1.77 -7.79 5.75
N TYR A 39 -2.46 -7.93 6.87
CA TYR A 39 -2.03 -7.32 8.13
C TYR A 39 -1.04 -8.18 8.90
N ASN A 40 -1.01 -9.49 8.66
CA ASN A 40 -0.05 -10.44 9.22
C ASN A 40 0.20 -10.23 10.73
N PRO A 41 -0.81 -10.41 11.58
CA PRO A 41 -0.68 -10.17 13.01
C PRO A 41 0.36 -11.09 13.65
N GLN A 42 1.19 -10.52 14.50
CA GLN A 42 2.18 -11.24 15.30
C GLN A 42 1.70 -11.36 16.73
N THR A 43 1.54 -12.57 17.21
CA THR A 43 1.00 -12.83 18.55
C THR A 43 1.97 -13.67 19.40
N THR A 44 1.99 -13.39 20.68
CA THR A 44 2.66 -14.23 21.69
C THR A 44 1.60 -14.87 22.56
N THR A 45 1.75 -16.18 22.79
CA THR A 45 0.82 -16.95 23.62
C THR A 45 1.56 -17.51 24.83
N GLU A 46 1.05 -17.24 26.04
CA GLU A 46 1.65 -17.68 27.30
C GLU A 46 0.58 -18.26 28.21
N THR A 47 0.96 -19.24 29.04
CA THR A 47 0.11 -19.78 30.11
C THR A 47 0.76 -19.47 31.42
N TYR A 48 0.13 -18.62 32.22
CA TYR A 48 0.65 -18.30 33.55
C TYR A 48 0.35 -19.40 34.55
N ILE A 49 1.20 -19.54 35.58
CA ILE A 49 1.13 -20.64 36.53
C ILE A 49 -0.16 -20.71 37.34
N VAL A 50 -0.95 -19.60 37.34
CA VAL A 50 -2.24 -19.53 38.06
C VAL A 50 -3.43 -19.86 37.16
N ASN A 51 -3.19 -20.11 35.86
CA ASN A 51 -4.22 -20.35 34.86
C ASN A 51 -4.04 -21.70 34.19
N ASP A 52 -5.14 -22.34 33.84
CA ASP A 52 -5.13 -23.59 33.07
C ASP A 52 -5.14 -23.36 31.56
N ASN A 53 -5.52 -22.15 31.13
CA ASN A 53 -5.64 -21.78 29.71
C ASN A 53 -4.68 -20.67 29.35
N ALA A 54 -4.26 -20.67 28.07
CA ALA A 54 -3.32 -19.71 27.51
C ALA A 54 -3.95 -18.33 27.32
N THR A 55 -3.11 -17.30 27.45
CA THR A 55 -3.44 -15.91 27.10
C THR A 55 -2.63 -15.51 25.86
N SER A 56 -3.30 -14.96 24.87
CA SER A 56 -2.66 -14.46 23.64
C SER A 56 -2.61 -12.94 23.66
N THR A 57 -1.45 -12.40 23.35
CA THR A 57 -1.21 -10.97 23.20
C THR A 57 -0.84 -10.66 21.76
N LEU A 58 -1.50 -9.66 21.18
CA LEU A 58 -1.14 -9.15 19.86
C LEU A 58 0.01 -8.16 20.00
N ASP A 59 1.17 -8.50 19.47
CA ASP A 59 2.39 -7.71 19.62
C ASP A 59 2.56 -6.65 18.56
N SER A 60 2.30 -7.00 17.29
CA SER A 60 2.50 -6.10 16.16
C SER A 60 1.78 -6.60 14.91
N TYR A 61 1.78 -5.76 13.88
CA TYR A 61 1.36 -6.11 12.52
C TYR A 61 2.53 -5.96 11.56
N GLN A 62 2.60 -6.86 10.58
CA GLN A 62 3.53 -6.77 9.45
C GLN A 62 2.72 -6.55 8.18
N ILE A 63 2.28 -5.32 7.95
CA ILE A 63 1.37 -4.98 6.85
C ILE A 63 2.11 -5.07 5.52
N ALA A 64 1.49 -5.73 4.56
CA ALA A 64 1.99 -5.84 3.20
C ALA A 64 0.85 -5.77 2.19
N PHE A 65 1.18 -5.32 0.99
CA PHE A 65 0.29 -5.34 -0.15
C PHE A 65 0.95 -6.13 -1.28
N ASP A 66 0.36 -7.27 -1.61
CA ASP A 66 0.78 -8.07 -2.77
C ASP A 66 -0.09 -7.70 -3.96
N GLY A 67 0.55 -7.32 -5.05
CA GLY A 67 -0.13 -6.93 -6.26
C GLY A 67 0.42 -7.59 -7.50
N GLU A 68 -0.45 -7.81 -8.47
CA GLU A 68 -0.09 -8.18 -9.83
C GLU A 68 -0.82 -7.23 -10.76
N MET A 69 -0.06 -6.53 -11.59
CA MET A 69 -0.64 -5.62 -12.58
C MET A 69 -0.22 -6.00 -14.00
N LYS A 70 -1.10 -5.71 -14.94
CA LYS A 70 -0.75 -5.78 -16.36
C LYS A 70 0.20 -4.65 -16.69
N CYS A 71 1.24 -4.96 -17.47
CA CYS A 71 2.23 -3.98 -17.86
C CYS A 71 1.61 -2.95 -18.80
N ALA A 72 1.56 -1.70 -18.34
CA ALA A 72 0.98 -0.58 -19.10
C ALA A 72 1.95 0.59 -19.09
N LYS A 73 2.72 0.73 -20.15
CA LYS A 73 3.66 1.85 -20.29
C LYS A 73 2.89 3.18 -20.30
N GLY A 74 3.35 4.13 -19.48
CA GLY A 74 2.69 5.41 -19.27
C GLY A 74 1.87 5.49 -17.97
N ASP A 75 1.55 4.37 -17.34
CA ASP A 75 1.02 4.37 -15.98
C ASP A 75 2.15 4.69 -15.00
N ALA A 76 1.96 5.71 -14.15
CA ALA A 76 3.02 6.20 -13.29
C ALA A 76 3.53 5.15 -12.29
N VAL A 77 2.63 4.34 -11.74
CA VAL A 77 3.01 3.27 -10.81
C VAL A 77 3.75 2.16 -11.53
N PHE A 78 3.26 1.75 -12.71
CA PHE A 78 3.97 0.75 -13.51
C PHE A 78 5.38 1.25 -13.89
N ASP A 79 5.50 2.47 -14.39
CA ASP A 79 6.79 3.02 -14.80
C ASP A 79 7.78 3.10 -13.63
N TYR A 80 7.31 3.44 -12.44
CA TYR A 80 8.13 3.45 -11.23
C TYR A 80 8.60 2.04 -10.84
N ILE A 81 7.68 1.08 -10.80
CA ILE A 81 7.99 -0.31 -10.44
C ILE A 81 8.91 -0.96 -11.48
N ASP A 82 8.67 -0.69 -12.76
CA ASP A 82 9.55 -1.18 -13.85
C ASP A 82 10.96 -0.60 -13.73
N GLY A 83 11.09 0.64 -13.32
CA GLY A 83 12.39 1.24 -13.03
C GLY A 83 13.13 0.54 -11.89
N LEU A 84 12.44 0.21 -10.82
CA LEU A 84 13.01 -0.58 -9.72
C LEU A 84 13.45 -1.97 -10.19
N ARG A 85 12.64 -2.61 -11.01
CA ARG A 85 12.95 -3.90 -11.61
C ARG A 85 14.21 -3.82 -12.49
N TYR A 86 14.25 -2.85 -13.39
CA TYR A 86 15.37 -2.68 -14.34
C TYR A 86 16.69 -2.45 -13.61
N ASN A 87 16.67 -1.63 -12.57
CA ASN A 87 17.87 -1.31 -11.80
C ASN A 87 18.20 -2.36 -10.74
N VAL A 88 17.36 -3.39 -10.58
CA VAL A 88 17.47 -4.39 -9.49
C VAL A 88 17.68 -3.69 -8.14
N ALA A 89 16.83 -2.71 -7.86
CA ALA A 89 16.96 -1.83 -6.70
C ALA A 89 16.85 -2.60 -5.40
N VAL A 90 17.78 -2.35 -4.48
CA VAL A 90 17.85 -2.97 -3.16
C VAL A 90 18.16 -1.91 -2.10
N GLY A 91 17.89 -2.24 -0.84
CA GLY A 91 18.17 -1.35 0.27
C GLY A 91 17.40 -0.04 0.16
N ASP A 92 18.08 1.07 0.35
CA ASP A 92 17.47 2.41 0.34
C ASP A 92 16.87 2.80 -1.02
N ASP A 93 17.34 2.20 -2.10
CA ASP A 93 16.82 2.47 -3.44
C ASP A 93 15.45 1.83 -3.68
N ALA A 94 15.06 0.85 -2.86
CA ALA A 94 13.76 0.20 -2.89
C ALA A 94 12.76 0.80 -1.89
N VAL A 95 13.16 1.80 -1.11
CA VAL A 95 12.29 2.44 -0.11
C VAL A 95 11.47 3.55 -0.76
N SER A 96 10.19 3.61 -0.40
CA SER A 96 9.27 4.64 -0.85
C SER A 96 8.26 4.94 0.26
N GLU A 97 7.18 5.60 -0.09
CA GLU A 97 6.06 5.86 0.81
C GLU A 97 4.76 5.43 0.14
N VAL A 98 3.82 4.95 0.95
CA VAL A 98 2.48 4.60 0.50
C VAL A 98 1.44 5.28 1.39
N VAL A 99 0.37 5.78 0.77
CA VAL A 99 -0.77 6.37 1.46
C VAL A 99 -1.97 5.47 1.23
N LEU A 100 -2.56 4.98 2.32
CA LEU A 100 -3.81 4.20 2.28
C LEU A 100 -4.96 5.16 2.57
N VAL A 101 -5.94 5.20 1.68
CA VAL A 101 -7.07 6.15 1.77
C VAL A 101 -8.39 5.39 1.82
N ASP A 102 -9.19 5.71 2.82
CA ASP A 102 -10.54 5.19 3.01
C ASP A 102 -11.53 6.24 2.53
N THR A 103 -11.95 6.19 1.26
CA THR A 103 -12.84 7.21 0.69
C THR A 103 -14.28 7.14 1.21
N TYR A 104 -14.62 6.08 1.93
CA TYR A 104 -15.91 5.98 2.62
C TYR A 104 -15.96 6.75 3.94
N GLU A 105 -14.85 7.28 4.41
CA GLU A 105 -14.75 8.02 5.68
C GLU A 105 -14.23 9.43 5.42
N GLN A 106 -15.15 10.40 5.38
CA GLN A 106 -14.77 11.82 5.25
C GLN A 106 -14.26 12.38 6.58
N LYS A 107 -13.24 13.21 6.49
CA LYS A 107 -12.67 13.93 7.64
C LYS A 107 -12.76 15.43 7.41
N GLY A 108 -13.29 16.13 8.42
CA GLY A 108 -13.42 17.57 8.36
C GLY A 108 -14.56 18.06 7.46
N SER A 109 -14.58 19.36 7.18
CA SER A 109 -15.62 20.05 6.42
C SER A 109 -15.26 20.23 4.95
N GLY A 110 -14.57 19.27 4.34
CA GLY A 110 -14.10 19.40 2.97
C GLY A 110 -14.08 18.09 2.20
N SER A 111 -13.27 18.03 1.15
CA SER A 111 -13.09 16.85 0.31
C SER A 111 -12.03 15.87 0.82
N GLY A 112 -11.61 16.02 2.08
CA GLY A 112 -10.61 15.15 2.70
C GLY A 112 -11.19 13.82 3.17
N TYR A 113 -10.41 12.76 2.97
CA TYR A 113 -10.75 11.41 3.42
C TYR A 113 -9.76 10.95 4.48
N ARG A 114 -10.20 9.99 5.30
CA ARG A 114 -9.32 9.36 6.28
C ARG A 114 -8.17 8.65 5.57
N ALA A 115 -6.94 8.92 5.98
CA ALA A 115 -5.76 8.37 5.34
C ALA A 115 -4.65 8.05 6.35
N GLN A 116 -3.80 7.11 5.96
CA GLN A 116 -2.60 6.74 6.69
C GLN A 116 -1.42 6.71 5.72
N LYS A 117 -0.33 7.35 6.10
CA LYS A 117 0.92 7.30 5.34
C LYS A 117 1.93 6.41 6.06
N PHE A 118 2.57 5.52 5.30
CA PHE A 118 3.61 4.63 5.79
C PHE A 118 4.86 4.78 4.93
N ALA A 119 6.02 4.63 5.54
CA ALA A 119 7.22 4.25 4.79
C ALA A 119 7.07 2.80 4.32
N CYS A 120 7.58 2.48 3.15
CA CYS A 120 7.46 1.14 2.60
C CYS A 120 8.69 0.73 1.81
N THR A 121 8.82 -0.57 1.61
CA THR A 121 9.82 -1.16 0.73
C THR A 121 9.10 -1.88 -0.40
N VAL A 122 9.46 -1.56 -1.63
CA VAL A 122 8.87 -2.16 -2.83
C VAL A 122 9.82 -3.23 -3.36
N SER A 123 9.32 -4.44 -3.53
CA SER A 123 10.08 -5.55 -4.12
C SER A 123 9.33 -6.15 -5.29
N ILE A 124 10.08 -6.67 -6.26
CA ILE A 124 9.54 -7.28 -7.47
C ILE A 124 9.64 -8.79 -7.33
N ASN A 125 8.51 -9.48 -7.51
CA ASN A 125 8.46 -10.94 -7.39
C ASN A 125 8.65 -11.64 -8.74
N SER A 126 7.99 -11.15 -9.78
CA SER A 126 8.06 -11.73 -11.12
C SER A 126 7.69 -10.71 -12.19
N PHE A 127 8.16 -10.98 -13.41
CA PHE A 127 7.88 -10.15 -14.58
C PHE A 127 7.87 -11.04 -15.81
N GLY A 128 6.81 -10.96 -16.60
CA GLY A 128 6.68 -11.74 -17.83
C GLY A 128 5.25 -12.23 -18.04
N GLY A 129 5.10 -13.37 -18.66
CA GLY A 129 3.80 -13.97 -18.98
C GLY A 129 3.87 -14.93 -20.15
N ASP A 130 2.70 -15.42 -20.56
CA ASP A 130 2.57 -16.35 -21.67
C ASP A 130 2.64 -15.65 -23.03
N GLY A 131 3.06 -16.40 -24.05
CA GLY A 131 3.07 -15.91 -25.43
C GLY A 131 1.68 -15.51 -25.91
N GLY A 132 1.59 -14.38 -26.60
CA GLY A 132 0.33 -13.82 -27.09
C GLY A 132 -0.51 -13.09 -26.06
N GLN A 133 -0.05 -13.00 -24.80
CA GLN A 133 -0.76 -12.33 -23.72
C GLN A 133 -0.04 -11.05 -23.29
N THR A 134 -0.78 -10.12 -22.67
CA THR A 134 -0.17 -8.96 -22.06
C THR A 134 0.69 -9.41 -20.87
N PRO A 135 1.97 -9.00 -20.79
CA PRO A 135 2.80 -9.37 -19.66
C PRO A 135 2.30 -8.76 -18.36
N THR A 136 2.65 -9.41 -17.25
CA THR A 136 2.31 -8.94 -15.91
C THR A 136 3.56 -8.75 -15.08
N ILE A 137 3.46 -7.88 -14.08
CA ILE A 137 4.49 -7.67 -13.08
C ILE A 137 3.88 -7.89 -11.70
N SER A 138 4.49 -8.78 -10.92
CA SER A 138 4.07 -9.03 -9.53
C SER A 138 5.04 -8.35 -8.58
N PHE A 139 4.50 -7.66 -7.60
CA PHE A 139 5.29 -6.89 -6.65
C PHE A 139 4.70 -6.97 -5.25
N ASN A 140 5.51 -6.63 -4.26
CA ASN A 140 5.12 -6.52 -2.86
C ASN A 140 5.49 -5.15 -2.34
N ILE A 141 4.55 -4.51 -1.64
CA ILE A 141 4.78 -3.28 -0.89
C ILE A 141 4.72 -3.64 0.59
N ALA A 142 5.87 -3.76 1.22
CA ALA A 142 5.98 -4.03 2.65
C ALA A 142 6.04 -2.73 3.44
N VAL A 143 5.15 -2.58 4.42
CA VAL A 143 5.07 -1.38 5.25
C VAL A 143 6.15 -1.43 6.34
N ASN A 144 6.83 -0.31 6.54
CA ASN A 144 7.86 -0.16 7.56
C ASN A 144 7.41 0.82 8.65
N GLY A 145 7.40 0.36 9.88
CA GLY A 145 7.12 1.21 11.04
C GLY A 145 5.66 1.62 11.21
N ASP A 146 5.46 2.66 11.98
CA ASP A 146 4.14 3.12 12.38
C ASP A 146 3.54 4.08 11.34
N PRO A 147 2.20 4.11 11.21
CA PRO A 147 1.54 5.03 10.30
C PRO A 147 1.57 6.48 10.81
N VAL A 148 1.62 7.41 9.88
CA VAL A 148 1.25 8.79 10.13
C VAL A 148 -0.20 8.96 9.72
N GLN A 149 -1.07 9.21 10.68
CA GLN A 149 -2.51 9.43 10.42
C GLN A 149 -2.74 10.85 9.91
N GLY A 150 -3.74 11.00 9.06
CA GLY A 150 -4.07 12.30 8.50
C GLY A 150 -5.25 12.23 7.54
N THR A 151 -5.27 13.20 6.64
CA THR A 151 -6.30 13.30 5.60
C THR A 151 -5.66 13.31 4.22
N ALA A 152 -6.40 12.85 3.23
CA ALA A 152 -5.98 12.88 1.84
C ALA A 152 -7.08 13.47 0.97
N THR A 153 -6.67 14.27 0.00
CA THR A 153 -7.52 14.74 -1.10
C THR A 153 -7.06 14.07 -2.39
N ILE A 154 -8.02 13.65 -3.22
CA ILE A 154 -7.75 12.91 -4.45
C ILE A 154 -8.22 13.71 -5.63
N SER A 155 -7.37 13.86 -6.64
CA SER A 155 -7.70 14.51 -7.89
C SER A 155 -6.98 13.80 -9.03
N ALA A 156 -7.74 13.32 -10.03
CA ALA A 156 -7.21 12.68 -11.23
C ALA A 156 -6.15 11.59 -10.97
N GLY A 157 -6.40 10.72 -10.01
CA GLY A 157 -5.49 9.60 -9.67
C GLY A 157 -4.25 10.03 -8.89
N THR A 158 -4.20 11.27 -8.43
CA THR A 158 -3.13 11.79 -7.58
C THR A 158 -3.69 12.14 -6.20
N CYS A 159 -2.94 11.82 -5.16
CA CYS A 159 -3.31 12.07 -3.78
C CYS A 159 -2.42 13.16 -3.19
N THR A 160 -3.02 14.04 -2.41
CA THR A 160 -2.29 14.98 -1.54
C THR A 160 -2.58 14.61 -0.10
N PHE A 161 -1.55 14.25 0.65
CA PHE A 161 -1.64 13.84 2.05
C PHE A 161 -1.30 15.00 2.97
N THR A 162 -2.11 15.19 4.00
CA THR A 162 -1.86 16.16 5.08
C THR A 162 -1.88 15.41 6.41
N ALA A 163 -0.77 15.45 7.14
CA ALA A 163 -0.65 14.83 8.45
C ALA A 163 -1.52 15.56 9.49
N GLY A 164 -2.02 14.80 10.44
CA GLY A 164 -2.82 15.33 11.54
C GLY A 164 -4.29 14.98 11.43
N VAL A 165 -5.03 15.35 12.44
CA VAL A 165 -6.44 14.96 12.64
C VAL A 165 -7.35 16.14 12.41
#